data_1e6bae1247b6e8d536c412ebaca60aab
#
_entry.id   1e6bae1247b6e8d536c412ebaca60aab
#
_cell.length_a   1.000
_cell.length_b   1.000
_cell.length_c   1.000
_cell.angle_alpha   90.00
_cell.angle_beta   90.00
_cell.angle_gamma   90.00
#
_symmetry.space_group_name_H-M   'P 1'
#
loop_
_entity.id
_entity.type
_entity.pdbx_description
1 polymer ?
#
loop_
_entity_poly.entity_id
_entity_poly.type
_entity_poly.pdbx_seq_one_letter_code
_entity_poly.pdbx_strand_id
1 'polypeptide(L)'
;LLANQVLQKITEAVVINFRDPDYSAESGGFHPVEIRFIRKNNEWYFDYVTDFSYMGRVYPELEKEIDFCWSGNYVFHYLIGDISLAAERNELWSLWERNFMEYLSMGIYRVTVTVESC
;
A
#
# COMPACT_ATOMS: atom_id res chain seq x y z
N LEU A 1 19.95 23.44 -3.54
CA LEU A 1 18.69 22.84 -3.11
C LEU A 1 17.63 22.90 -4.17
N LEU A 2 17.54 23.98 -4.94
CA LEU A 2 16.66 24.02 -6.10
C LEU A 2 17.08 22.94 -7.10
N ALA A 3 18.37 22.78 -7.28
CA ALA A 3 18.88 21.71 -8.12
C ALA A 3 18.45 20.33 -7.59
N ASN A 4 18.48 20.15 -6.28
CA ASN A 4 18.04 18.91 -5.66
C ASN A 4 16.55 18.67 -5.86
N GLN A 5 15.73 19.71 -5.80
CA GLN A 5 14.30 19.57 -6.06
C GLN A 5 14.02 19.18 -7.50
N VAL A 6 14.76 19.76 -8.43
CA VAL A 6 14.66 19.38 -9.85
C VAL A 6 15.12 17.94 -10.05
N LEU A 7 16.24 17.57 -9.42
CA LEU A 7 16.79 16.22 -9.51
C LEU A 7 15.92 15.19 -8.80
N GLN A 8 15.10 15.60 -7.84
CA GLN A 8 14.17 14.71 -7.15
C GLN A 8 12.88 14.47 -7.93
N LYS A 9 12.81 14.97 -9.15
CA LYS A 9 11.69 14.67 -10.02
C LYS A 9 11.55 13.17 -10.19
N ILE A 10 10.30 12.70 -10.15
CA ILE A 10 9.99 11.28 -10.37
C ILE A 10 10.33 10.92 -11.81
N THR A 11 11.21 9.95 -11.98
CA THR A 11 11.64 9.47 -13.30
C THR A 11 10.95 8.16 -13.67
N GLU A 12 10.49 7.40 -12.67
CA GLU A 12 9.90 6.09 -12.89
C GLU A 12 9.03 5.74 -11.70
N ALA A 13 8.01 4.96 -11.93
CA ALA A 13 7.19 4.41 -10.87
C ALA A 13 6.89 2.94 -11.16
N VAL A 14 6.74 2.15 -10.12
CA VAL A 14 6.39 0.73 -10.21
C VAL A 14 5.25 0.47 -9.25
N VAL A 15 4.20 -0.17 -9.76
CA VAL A 15 3.06 -0.60 -8.95
C VAL A 15 3.10 -2.12 -8.87
N ILE A 16 3.06 -2.64 -7.65
CA ILE A 16 3.02 -4.08 -7.41
C ILE A 16 1.71 -4.41 -6.72
N ASN A 17 0.96 -5.32 -7.33
CA ASN A 17 -0.29 -5.81 -6.78
C ASN A 17 -0.10 -7.21 -6.24
N PHE A 18 -0.55 -7.44 -5.02
CA PHE A 18 -0.54 -8.73 -4.35
C PHE A 18 -1.97 -9.16 -4.14
N ARG A 19 -2.36 -10.30 -4.70
CA ARG A 19 -3.71 -10.81 -4.59
C ARG A 19 -3.73 -12.27 -4.18
N ASP A 20 -4.55 -12.58 -3.19
CA ASP A 20 -4.95 -13.94 -2.89
C ASP A 20 -6.09 -14.29 -3.84
N PRO A 21 -5.90 -15.21 -4.80
CA PRO A 21 -6.95 -15.53 -5.78
C PRO A 21 -8.21 -16.11 -5.14
N ASP A 22 -8.11 -16.61 -3.91
CA ASP A 22 -9.25 -17.19 -3.21
C ASP A 22 -9.98 -16.19 -2.31
N TYR A 23 -9.52 -14.93 -2.25
CA TYR A 23 -10.16 -13.91 -1.43
C TYR A 23 -11.49 -13.47 -2.03
N SER A 24 -12.54 -13.53 -1.22
CA SER A 24 -13.88 -13.06 -1.61
C SER A 24 -14.61 -12.50 -0.40
N ALA A 25 -15.70 -11.76 -0.67
CA ALA A 25 -16.56 -11.24 0.40
C ALA A 25 -17.21 -12.35 1.21
N GLU A 26 -17.44 -13.51 0.59
CA GLU A 26 -18.13 -14.64 1.22
C GLU A 26 -17.18 -15.51 2.03
N SER A 27 -16.06 -15.91 1.43
CA SER A 27 -15.14 -16.87 2.05
C SER A 27 -14.02 -16.23 2.85
N GLY A 28 -13.83 -14.89 2.71
CA GLY A 28 -12.69 -14.22 3.32
C GLY A 28 -11.39 -14.60 2.59
N GLY A 29 -10.29 -14.52 3.31
CA GLY A 29 -8.96 -14.78 2.79
C GLY A 29 -8.02 -13.63 3.11
N PHE A 30 -6.91 -13.54 2.39
CA PHE A 30 -5.92 -12.49 2.61
C PHE A 30 -6.23 -11.28 1.73
N HIS A 31 -6.22 -10.10 2.33
CA HIS A 31 -6.60 -8.85 1.67
C HIS A 31 -5.65 -8.52 0.52
N PRO A 32 -6.18 -8.00 -0.61
CA PRO A 32 -5.33 -7.47 -1.66
C PRO A 32 -4.50 -6.30 -1.17
N VAL A 33 -3.27 -6.22 -1.65
CA VAL A 33 -2.34 -5.12 -1.30
C VAL A 33 -1.79 -4.53 -2.58
N GLU A 34 -1.74 -3.20 -2.64
CA GLU A 34 -1.10 -2.48 -3.73
C GLU A 34 0.00 -1.61 -3.18
N ILE A 35 1.20 -1.75 -3.72
CA ILE A 35 2.35 -0.95 -3.31
C ILE A 35 2.84 -0.18 -4.54
N ARG A 36 3.02 1.12 -4.40
CA ARG A 36 3.62 1.94 -5.43
C ARG A 36 4.95 2.49 -4.95
N PHE A 37 5.99 2.22 -5.73
CA PHE A 37 7.32 2.77 -5.53
C PHE A 37 7.59 3.84 -6.58
N ILE A 38 8.30 4.89 -6.17
CA ILE A 38 8.73 5.95 -7.09
C ILE A 38 10.24 6.06 -7.03
N ARG A 39 10.84 6.40 -8.16
CA ARG A 39 12.28 6.59 -8.28
C ARG A 39 12.61 8.07 -8.42
N LYS A 40 13.48 8.54 -7.52
CA LYS A 40 13.99 9.90 -7.52
C LYS A 40 15.50 9.84 -7.27
N ASN A 41 16.31 10.54 -8.06
CA ASN A 41 17.77 10.57 -7.88
C ASN A 41 18.38 9.17 -7.79
N ASN A 42 17.93 8.24 -8.62
CA ASN A 42 18.40 6.86 -8.64
C ASN A 42 18.11 6.07 -7.36
N GLU A 43 17.23 6.55 -6.51
CA GLU A 43 16.79 5.84 -5.31
C GLU A 43 15.30 5.59 -5.35
N TRP A 44 14.89 4.45 -4.77
CA TRP A 44 13.49 4.05 -4.71
C TRP A 44 12.90 4.42 -3.37
N TYR A 45 11.69 4.96 -3.41
CA TYR A 45 10.93 5.35 -2.23
C TYR A 45 9.52 4.80 -2.32
N PHE A 46 8.91 4.53 -1.17
CA PHE A 46 7.49 4.26 -1.12
C PHE A 46 6.70 5.52 -1.49
N ASP A 47 5.75 5.38 -2.40
CA ASP A 47 4.72 6.38 -2.62
C ASP A 47 3.55 6.06 -1.70
N TYR A 48 2.97 4.85 -1.83
CA TYR A 48 1.91 4.38 -0.95
C TYR A 48 1.93 2.86 -0.82
N VAL A 49 1.32 2.39 0.29
CA VAL A 49 0.99 0.99 0.52
C VAL A 49 -0.46 0.93 0.96
N THR A 50 -1.30 0.24 0.21
CA THR A 50 -2.73 0.19 0.46
C THR A 50 -3.21 -1.25 0.61
N ASP A 51 -3.94 -1.49 1.69
CA ASP A 51 -4.57 -2.75 2.01
C ASP A 51 -6.06 -2.59 1.74
N PHE A 52 -6.66 -3.50 0.98
CA PHE A 52 -8.06 -3.45 0.59
C PHE A 52 -8.85 -4.57 1.24
N SER A 53 -10.13 -4.31 1.50
CA SER A 53 -11.04 -5.34 1.95
C SER A 53 -12.41 -5.12 1.34
N TYR A 54 -13.20 -6.20 1.29
CA TYR A 54 -14.59 -6.08 0.87
C TYR A 54 -15.40 -5.45 1.99
N MET A 55 -16.17 -4.41 1.65
CA MET A 55 -17.02 -3.69 2.59
C MET A 55 -18.42 -3.55 2.00
N GLY A 56 -19.41 -3.47 2.88
CA GLY A 56 -20.82 -3.38 2.50
C GLY A 56 -21.54 -4.69 2.76
N ARG A 57 -22.83 -4.58 3.11
CA ARG A 57 -23.64 -5.75 3.48
C ARG A 57 -24.38 -6.35 2.31
N VAL A 58 -24.97 -5.50 1.47
CA VAL A 58 -25.84 -5.95 0.38
C VAL A 58 -25.04 -6.11 -0.89
N TYR A 59 -24.22 -5.14 -1.20
CA TYR A 59 -23.35 -5.15 -2.39
C TYR A 59 -21.91 -4.89 -1.93
N PRO A 60 -21.18 -5.95 -1.49
CA PRO A 60 -19.80 -5.76 -1.05
C PRO A 60 -18.91 -5.26 -2.19
N GLU A 61 -18.17 -4.20 -1.91
CA GLU A 61 -17.22 -3.63 -2.84
C GLU A 61 -15.83 -3.61 -2.21
N LEU A 62 -14.80 -3.71 -3.04
CA LEU A 62 -13.42 -3.66 -2.58
C LEU A 62 -13.04 -2.21 -2.31
N GLU A 63 -12.76 -1.89 -1.06
CA GLU A 63 -12.44 -0.55 -0.61
C GLU A 63 -11.16 -0.53 0.21
N LYS A 64 -10.55 0.66 0.33
CA LYS A 64 -9.34 0.82 1.13
C LYS A 64 -9.63 0.60 2.60
N GLU A 65 -8.93 -0.34 3.22
CA GLU A 65 -9.00 -0.57 4.65
C GLU A 65 -7.93 0.23 5.38
N ILE A 66 -6.69 0.15 4.92
CA ILE A 66 -5.58 0.91 5.46
C ILE A 66 -4.78 1.47 4.28
N ASP A 67 -4.41 2.73 4.36
CA ASP A 67 -3.63 3.37 3.30
C ASP A 67 -2.50 4.17 3.93
N PHE A 68 -1.27 3.70 3.71
CA PHE A 68 -0.06 4.42 4.11
C PHE A 68 0.42 5.20 2.89
N CYS A 69 0.37 6.52 2.97
CA CYS A 69 0.77 7.36 1.84
C CYS A 69 1.91 8.30 2.26
N TRP A 70 3.11 8.02 1.77
CA TRP A 70 4.28 8.84 2.06
C TRP A 70 4.27 10.14 1.27
N SER A 71 3.91 10.09 0.00
CA SER A 71 3.88 11.30 -0.84
C SER A 71 2.80 12.29 -0.39
N GLY A 72 1.67 11.81 0.12
CA GLY A 72 0.60 12.64 0.65
C GLY A 72 0.72 12.91 2.14
N ASN A 73 1.69 12.28 2.80
CA ASN A 73 1.93 12.41 4.23
C ASN A 73 0.69 12.14 5.07
N TYR A 74 0.02 11.00 4.82
CA TYR A 74 -1.12 10.59 5.63
C TYR A 74 -1.11 9.08 5.85
N VAL A 75 -1.80 8.65 6.90
CA VAL A 75 -2.13 7.25 7.16
C VAL A 75 -3.63 7.21 7.47
N PHE A 76 -4.35 6.43 6.68
CA PHE A 76 -5.79 6.26 6.81
C PHE A 76 -6.13 4.86 7.28
N HIS A 77 -7.10 4.77 8.21
CA HIS A 77 -7.66 3.49 8.66
C HIS A 77 -9.18 3.61 8.61
N TYR A 78 -9.83 2.62 8.01
CA TYR A 78 -11.27 2.71 7.72
C TYR A 78 -12.16 2.92 8.95
N LEU A 79 -11.71 2.49 10.14
CA LEU A 79 -12.47 2.68 11.38
C LEU A 79 -12.16 4.00 12.09
N ILE A 80 -10.94 4.49 11.94
CA ILE A 80 -10.43 5.62 12.71
C ILE A 80 -10.40 6.90 11.88
N GLY A 81 -10.24 6.78 10.56
CA GLY A 81 -9.95 7.90 9.67
C GLY A 81 -8.46 8.17 9.61
N ASP A 82 -8.08 9.43 9.49
CA ASP A 82 -6.68 9.81 9.42
C ASP A 82 -6.01 9.70 10.78
N ILE A 83 -4.86 9.05 10.81
CA ILE A 83 -4.04 8.91 12.01
C ILE A 83 -2.99 10.02 11.98
N SER A 84 -3.04 10.94 12.93
CA SER A 84 -2.18 12.13 12.93
C SER A 84 -0.90 11.98 13.75
N LEU A 85 -0.90 11.15 14.79
CA LEU A 85 0.25 11.00 15.68
C LEU A 85 1.33 10.10 15.06
N ALA A 86 2.56 10.61 14.98
CA ALA A 86 3.68 9.90 14.39
C ALA A 86 3.93 8.54 15.05
N ALA A 87 3.84 8.49 16.36
CA ALA A 87 4.05 7.24 17.10
C ALA A 87 3.01 6.18 16.72
N GLU A 88 1.75 6.57 16.58
CA GLU A 88 0.67 5.65 16.19
C GLU A 88 0.83 5.19 14.74
N ARG A 89 1.23 6.09 13.85
CA ARG A 89 1.54 5.74 12.45
C ARG A 89 2.64 4.70 12.36
N ASN A 90 3.70 4.88 13.13
CA ASN A 90 4.85 3.97 13.14
C ASN A 90 4.48 2.61 13.72
N GLU A 91 3.67 2.57 14.77
CA GLU A 91 3.20 1.33 15.36
C GLU A 91 2.35 0.54 14.37
N LEU A 92 1.40 1.21 13.73
CA LEU A 92 0.53 0.56 12.75
C LEU A 92 1.34 0.02 11.57
N TRP A 93 2.27 0.82 11.06
CA TRP A 93 3.15 0.39 9.97
C TRP A 93 3.97 -0.83 10.34
N SER A 94 4.59 -0.82 11.52
CA SER A 94 5.43 -1.94 11.97
C SER A 94 4.63 -3.23 12.12
N LEU A 95 3.42 -3.13 12.65
CA LEU A 95 2.54 -4.27 12.80
C LEU A 95 2.08 -4.78 11.44
N TRP A 96 1.63 -3.87 10.57
CA TRP A 96 1.14 -4.22 9.25
C TRP A 96 2.24 -4.87 8.39
N GLU A 97 3.43 -4.26 8.39
CA GLU A 97 4.56 -4.75 7.62
C GLU A 97 4.96 -6.16 8.05
N ARG A 98 5.02 -6.40 9.35
CA ARG A 98 5.38 -7.72 9.88
C ARG A 98 4.39 -8.78 9.41
N ASN A 99 3.11 -8.49 9.51
CA ASN A 99 2.07 -9.42 9.09
C ASN A 99 2.10 -9.66 7.58
N PHE A 100 2.28 -8.61 6.80
CA PHE A 100 2.36 -8.72 5.36
C PHE A 100 3.56 -9.56 4.92
N MET A 101 4.73 -9.34 5.52
CA MET A 101 5.92 -10.11 5.20
C MET A 101 5.75 -11.59 5.52
N GLU A 102 5.03 -11.90 6.60
CA GLU A 102 4.71 -13.27 6.95
C GLU A 102 3.78 -13.90 5.90
N TYR A 103 2.72 -13.21 5.50
CA TYR A 103 1.81 -13.70 4.46
C TYR A 103 2.53 -13.87 3.12
N LEU A 104 3.41 -12.94 2.78
CA LEU A 104 4.19 -13.01 1.55
C LEU A 104 5.07 -14.27 1.54
N SER A 105 5.66 -14.62 2.67
CA SER A 105 6.51 -15.81 2.80
C SER A 105 5.73 -17.12 2.65
N MET A 106 4.41 -17.09 2.83
CA MET A 106 3.55 -18.24 2.67
C MET A 106 3.23 -18.58 1.21
N GLY A 107 3.59 -17.69 0.29
CA GLY A 107 3.38 -17.91 -1.14
C GLY A 107 1.94 -17.87 -1.59
N ILE A 108 1.06 -17.23 -0.83
CA ILE A 108 -0.38 -17.17 -1.13
C ILE A 108 -0.76 -16.13 -2.18
N TYR A 109 0.11 -15.14 -2.40
CA TYR A 109 -0.22 -14.04 -3.29
C TYR A 109 0.16 -14.31 -4.74
N ARG A 110 -0.74 -13.91 -5.65
CA ARG A 110 -0.39 -13.71 -7.04
C ARG A 110 0.11 -12.27 -7.19
N VAL A 111 1.31 -12.12 -7.71
CA VAL A 111 2.00 -10.83 -7.78
C VAL A 111 1.99 -10.33 -9.22
N THR A 112 1.55 -9.09 -9.41
CA THR A 112 1.57 -8.42 -10.72
C THR A 112 2.34 -7.13 -10.60
N VAL A 113 3.26 -6.89 -11.53
CA VAL A 113 4.11 -5.70 -11.55
C VAL A 113 3.78 -4.87 -12.77
N THR A 114 3.53 -3.58 -12.57
CA THR A 114 3.30 -2.62 -13.66
C THR A 114 4.31 -1.49 -13.54
N VAL A 115 5.03 -1.24 -14.62
CA VAL A 115 6.03 -0.15 -14.67
C VAL A 115 5.39 1.05 -15.36
N GLU A 116 5.54 2.22 -14.72
CA GLU A 116 5.06 3.49 -15.26
C GLU A 116 6.25 4.38 -15.53
N SER A 117 6.34 4.91 -16.75
CA SER A 117 7.35 5.89 -17.13
C SER A 117 6.78 7.29 -16.98
N CYS A 118 7.60 8.19 -16.45
CA CYS A 118 7.20 9.59 -16.29
C CYS A 118 7.84 10.49 -17.31
#